data_e99f8b7c6d4d4e0e319703742bab058e
#
_entry.id   e99f8b7c6d4d4e0e319703742bab058e
#
_cell.length_a   1.000
_cell.length_b   1.000
_cell.length_c   1.000
_cell.angle_alpha   90.00
_cell.angle_beta   90.00
_cell.angle_gamma   90.00
#
_symmetry.space_group_name_H-M   'P 1'
#
loop_
_entity.id
_entity.type
_entity.pdbx_description
1 polymer ?
#
loop_
_entity_poly.entity_id
_entity_poly.type
_entity_poly.pdbx_seq_one_letter_code
_entity_poly.pdbx_strand_id
1 'polypeptide(L)'
;MKLSIALLLTAGTASAFVPSQSTSYSRHSNASTRTIFSKHSVLSAEGNAAGSAAIADKDTDNTASAPEFPPILQELRDVAMRLHTREQAPREGQAEAPKKPAEPYVPTQADYLQFLVDSYVVYVTLEEIVNEVELLAPFRNSGLERTQALEKDIKYMCERFDLQRPDAGKAGSVYAAQLKNMIKSSDDVPEFMCHYYNFYFAHLAGGRMIGKQMSKLLLDGEALEFYKWGENVNELKDSVKGQIEQLAKGWDRKERDGCIDATAAAFMGGGAINGYLYGGNQH
;
A
#
# COMPACT_ATOMS: atom_id res chain seq x y z
N MET A 1 26.83 31.74 21.12
CA MET A 1 27.05 30.32 20.89
C MET A 1 26.10 29.91 19.77
N LYS A 2 26.63 29.73 18.55
CA LYS A 2 25.83 29.27 17.41
C LYS A 2 25.81 27.74 17.44
N LEU A 3 24.66 27.13 17.79
CA LEU A 3 24.45 25.69 17.61
C LEU A 3 24.22 25.47 16.13
N SER A 4 25.19 24.89 15.44
CA SER A 4 25.01 24.29 14.11
C SER A 4 24.20 23.02 14.28
N ILE A 5 22.90 23.07 14.02
CA ILE A 5 22.07 21.90 13.88
C ILE A 5 22.29 21.39 12.45
N ALA A 6 23.10 20.35 12.32
CA ALA A 6 23.21 19.59 11.08
C ALA A 6 21.89 18.82 10.89
N LEU A 7 21.00 19.39 10.08
CA LEU A 7 19.73 18.80 9.71
C LEU A 7 19.99 17.70 8.68
N LEU A 8 19.92 16.43 9.10
CA LEU A 8 19.95 15.29 8.19
C LEU A 8 18.58 15.18 7.48
N LEU A 9 18.40 16.00 6.47
CA LEU A 9 17.29 15.91 5.52
C LEU A 9 17.69 14.91 4.42
N THR A 10 17.22 13.68 4.51
CA THR A 10 17.39 12.70 3.44
C THR A 10 16.25 12.85 2.44
N ALA A 11 16.49 13.65 1.41
CA ALA A 11 15.58 13.81 0.30
C ALA A 11 15.59 12.53 -0.55
N GLY A 12 14.52 11.75 -0.47
CA GLY A 12 14.22 10.76 -1.48
C GLY A 12 13.69 11.46 -2.74
N THR A 13 14.58 12.04 -3.56
CA THR A 13 14.18 12.49 -4.88
C THR A 13 13.92 11.27 -5.75
N ALA A 14 12.66 11.05 -6.11
CA ALA A 14 12.31 10.14 -7.18
C ALA A 14 12.92 10.70 -8.48
N SER A 15 14.08 10.18 -8.87
CA SER A 15 14.64 10.41 -10.19
C SER A 15 13.69 9.79 -11.19
N ALA A 16 13.11 10.61 -12.05
CA ALA A 16 12.26 10.16 -13.15
C ALA A 16 13.09 9.24 -14.06
N PHE A 17 12.93 7.94 -13.89
CA PHE A 17 13.37 6.97 -14.87
C PHE A 17 12.39 7.03 -16.05
N VAL A 18 12.82 7.63 -17.14
CA VAL A 18 12.14 7.55 -18.42
C VAL A 18 12.43 6.17 -19.00
N PRO A 19 11.45 5.26 -19.12
CA PRO A 19 11.71 4.02 -19.83
C PRO A 19 11.81 4.34 -21.32
N SER A 20 12.95 3.99 -21.90
CA SER A 20 13.19 3.89 -23.33
C SER A 20 12.13 2.98 -23.97
N GLN A 21 11.46 3.48 -24.98
CA GLN A 21 10.50 2.73 -25.80
C GLN A 21 11.17 1.51 -26.42
N SER A 22 10.59 0.34 -26.23
CA SER A 22 10.72 -0.70 -27.26
C SER A 22 9.59 -1.74 -27.16
N THR A 23 9.00 -1.92 -28.32
CA THR A 23 8.34 -3.08 -28.89
C THR A 23 6.92 -3.42 -28.46
N SER A 24 6.06 -3.05 -29.40
CA SER A 24 4.74 -3.60 -29.70
C SER A 24 4.69 -5.13 -29.62
N TYR A 25 3.84 -5.65 -28.72
CA TYR A 25 3.38 -7.03 -28.82
C TYR A 25 1.90 -7.03 -29.18
N SER A 26 1.63 -7.48 -30.42
CA SER A 26 0.30 -7.67 -30.99
C SER A 26 -0.43 -8.78 -30.23
N ARG A 27 -1.54 -8.47 -29.58
CA ARG A 27 -2.48 -9.48 -29.05
C ARG A 27 -3.50 -9.81 -30.12
N HIS A 28 -3.44 -11.04 -30.58
CA HIS A 28 -4.55 -11.66 -31.31
C HIS A 28 -5.65 -12.01 -30.33
N SER A 29 -6.80 -11.40 -30.57
CA SER A 29 -8.08 -11.74 -29.95
C SER A 29 -8.59 -13.07 -30.52
N ASN A 30 -8.83 -14.05 -29.65
CA ASN A 30 -9.75 -15.15 -29.95
C ASN A 30 -10.91 -15.11 -28.96
N ALA A 31 -12.02 -14.62 -29.48
CA ALA A 31 -13.32 -14.75 -28.84
C ALA A 31 -13.79 -16.21 -28.95
N SER A 32 -14.15 -16.81 -27.84
CA SER A 32 -14.97 -18.02 -27.83
C SER A 32 -16.07 -17.88 -26.78
N THR A 33 -17.23 -17.60 -27.30
CA THR A 33 -18.53 -17.60 -26.67
C THR A 33 -18.85 -19.02 -26.14
N ARG A 34 -19.17 -19.17 -24.86
CA ARG A 34 -19.95 -20.33 -24.38
C ARG A 34 -20.99 -19.91 -23.38
N THR A 35 -22.17 -20.15 -23.85
CA THR A 35 -23.55 -20.08 -23.41
C THR A 35 -23.81 -20.70 -22.04
N ILE A 36 -24.63 -19.97 -21.28
CA ILE A 36 -25.32 -20.31 -20.05
C ILE A 36 -26.29 -21.50 -20.29
N PHE A 37 -26.31 -22.46 -19.41
CA PHE A 37 -27.54 -23.26 -19.14
C PHE A 37 -27.66 -23.58 -17.65
N SER A 38 -28.69 -23.00 -17.06
CA SER A 38 -29.33 -23.37 -15.81
C SER A 38 -30.18 -24.62 -16.02
N LYS A 39 -30.23 -25.54 -15.04
CA LYS A 39 -31.48 -26.14 -14.60
C LYS A 39 -31.33 -26.94 -13.30
N HIS A 40 -32.23 -26.61 -12.40
CA HIS A 40 -32.69 -27.34 -11.23
C HIS A 40 -33.12 -28.79 -11.58
N SER A 41 -32.92 -29.75 -10.68
CA SER A 41 -34.02 -30.58 -10.21
C SER A 41 -33.64 -31.39 -8.96
N VAL A 42 -34.56 -31.36 -8.00
CA VAL A 42 -34.69 -32.19 -6.81
C VAL A 42 -35.30 -33.54 -7.21
N LEU A 43 -34.94 -34.64 -6.56
CA LEU A 43 -35.87 -35.56 -5.89
C LEU A 43 -35.19 -36.83 -5.37
N SER A 44 -35.70 -37.21 -4.22
CA SER A 44 -35.47 -38.32 -3.31
C SER A 44 -35.60 -39.74 -3.90
N ALA A 45 -35.03 -40.72 -3.27
CA ALA A 45 -35.60 -41.77 -2.45
C ALA A 45 -34.85 -43.12 -2.55
N GLU A 46 -34.47 -43.66 -1.42
CA GLU A 46 -34.57 -45.01 -0.86
C GLU A 46 -34.25 -46.26 -1.70
N GLY A 47 -33.44 -47.15 -1.10
CA GLY A 47 -33.67 -48.56 -1.22
C GLY A 47 -32.47 -49.50 -1.27
N ASN A 48 -32.04 -49.98 -0.11
CA ASN A 48 -31.68 -51.35 0.28
C ASN A 48 -30.62 -52.22 -0.44
N ALA A 49 -29.64 -52.57 0.40
CA ALA A 49 -29.18 -53.94 0.76
C ALA A 49 -28.24 -54.77 -0.13
N ALA A 50 -27.11 -55.04 0.52
CA ALA A 50 -26.38 -56.33 0.58
C ALA A 50 -25.51 -56.78 -0.61
N GLY A 51 -24.24 -57.00 -0.29
CA GLY A 51 -23.35 -57.86 -1.11
C GLY A 51 -21.86 -57.57 -0.96
N SER A 52 -21.25 -58.24 -0.02
CA SER A 52 -19.81 -58.45 0.19
C SER A 52 -18.97 -58.60 -1.07
N ALA A 53 -17.82 -57.86 -1.12
CA ALA A 53 -16.53 -58.45 -1.53
C ALA A 53 -15.44 -57.39 -1.27
N ALA A 54 -14.48 -57.74 -0.43
CA ALA A 54 -13.28 -56.98 -0.15
C ALA A 54 -12.36 -56.96 -1.36
N ILE A 55 -12.09 -55.78 -1.90
CA ILE A 55 -10.91 -55.54 -2.72
C ILE A 55 -10.18 -54.34 -2.04
N ALA A 56 -8.97 -54.63 -1.58
CA ALA A 56 -8.10 -53.64 -1.02
C ALA A 56 -7.60 -52.74 -2.16
N ASP A 57 -8.24 -51.62 -2.37
CA ASP A 57 -7.68 -50.50 -3.13
C ASP A 57 -6.75 -49.72 -2.21
N LYS A 58 -5.48 -49.76 -2.59
CA LYS A 58 -4.49 -48.80 -2.08
C LYS A 58 -4.81 -47.45 -2.68
N ASP A 59 -5.70 -46.72 -2.05
CA ASP A 59 -5.76 -45.27 -2.25
C ASP A 59 -4.45 -44.66 -1.75
N THR A 60 -3.56 -44.46 -2.68
CA THR A 60 -2.47 -43.52 -2.51
C THR A 60 -3.12 -42.14 -2.42
N ASP A 61 -3.40 -41.71 -1.21
CA ASP A 61 -3.75 -40.34 -0.88
C ASP A 61 -2.59 -39.42 -1.30
N ASN A 62 -2.61 -39.04 -2.57
CA ASN A 62 -1.69 -38.06 -3.13
C ASN A 62 -2.27 -36.66 -2.89
N THR A 63 -2.49 -36.34 -1.62
CA THR A 63 -2.65 -34.95 -1.20
C THR A 63 -1.29 -34.28 -1.38
N ALA A 64 -1.02 -33.82 -2.60
CA ALA A 64 0.06 -32.90 -2.84
C ALA A 64 -0.19 -31.70 -1.92
N SER A 65 0.57 -31.59 -0.84
CA SER A 65 0.55 -30.41 0.02
C SER A 65 0.79 -29.19 -0.87
N ALA A 66 -0.07 -28.16 -0.74
CA ALA A 66 0.16 -26.91 -1.43
C ALA A 66 1.60 -26.45 -1.17
N PRO A 67 2.29 -25.88 -2.16
CA PRO A 67 3.66 -25.44 -1.99
C PRO A 67 3.75 -24.48 -0.80
N GLU A 68 4.62 -24.79 0.16
CA GLU A 68 4.82 -23.96 1.35
C GLU A 68 5.67 -22.77 0.94
N PHE A 69 5.03 -21.62 0.76
CA PHE A 69 5.71 -20.36 0.49
C PHE A 69 6.16 -19.68 1.80
N PRO A 70 7.24 -18.89 1.79
CA PRO A 70 7.58 -18.04 2.94
C PRO A 70 6.46 -17.02 3.21
N PRO A 71 6.39 -16.43 4.42
CA PRO A 71 5.43 -15.37 4.71
C PRO A 71 5.48 -14.26 3.65
N ILE A 72 4.32 -13.79 3.16
CA ILE A 72 4.27 -12.76 2.12
C ILE A 72 4.92 -11.45 2.57
N LEU A 73 4.78 -11.12 3.85
CA LEU A 73 5.41 -9.92 4.42
C LEU A 73 6.93 -10.01 4.45
N GLN A 74 7.50 -11.21 4.51
CA GLN A 74 8.93 -11.40 4.38
C GLN A 74 9.38 -11.13 2.94
N GLU A 75 8.68 -11.67 1.94
CA GLU A 75 8.98 -11.44 0.53
C GLU A 75 8.86 -9.94 0.17
N LEU A 76 7.79 -9.27 0.62
CA LEU A 76 7.61 -7.82 0.45
C LEU A 76 8.73 -7.01 1.11
N ARG A 77 9.13 -7.40 2.33
CA ARG A 77 10.22 -6.74 3.04
C ARG A 77 11.54 -6.85 2.29
N ASP A 78 11.86 -8.02 1.76
CA ASP A 78 13.11 -8.26 1.04
C ASP A 78 13.20 -7.39 -0.22
N VAL A 79 12.09 -7.17 -0.92
CA VAL A 79 12.03 -6.24 -2.05
C VAL A 79 12.10 -4.78 -1.59
N ALA A 80 11.33 -4.42 -0.56
CA ALA A 80 11.33 -3.07 -0.01
C ALA A 80 12.74 -2.63 0.45
N MET A 81 13.51 -3.54 1.08
CA MET A 81 14.87 -3.21 1.54
C MET A 81 15.83 -2.93 0.38
N ARG A 82 15.61 -3.52 -0.80
CA ARG A 82 16.39 -3.19 -2.02
C ARG A 82 16.09 -1.78 -2.54
N LEU A 83 14.89 -1.25 -2.27
CA LEU A 83 14.45 0.09 -2.68
C LEU A 83 14.81 1.18 -1.65
N HIS A 84 15.08 0.82 -0.41
CA HIS A 84 15.53 1.76 0.63
C HIS A 84 17.03 2.05 0.52
N THR A 85 17.38 3.32 0.74
CA THR A 85 18.78 3.71 0.93
C THR A 85 19.25 3.35 2.34
N ARG A 86 20.57 3.33 2.57
CA ARG A 86 21.13 3.15 3.91
C ARG A 86 20.76 4.24 4.91
N GLU A 87 20.40 5.43 4.43
CA GLU A 87 19.92 6.50 5.29
C GLU A 87 18.48 6.23 5.77
N GLN A 88 17.64 5.61 4.92
CA GLN A 88 16.25 5.22 5.24
C GLN A 88 16.17 3.91 6.04
N ALA A 89 17.02 2.95 5.73
CA ALA A 89 17.12 1.67 6.41
C ALA A 89 18.60 1.32 6.70
N PRO A 90 19.19 1.81 7.81
CA PRO A 90 20.64 1.77 8.04
C PRO A 90 21.27 0.37 8.04
N ARG A 91 20.51 -0.65 8.41
CA ARG A 91 21.01 -2.03 8.49
C ARG A 91 20.84 -2.81 7.19
N GLU A 92 19.81 -2.51 6.40
CA GLU A 92 19.33 -3.39 5.33
C GLU A 92 19.15 -2.68 3.99
N GLY A 93 19.12 -1.33 3.96
CA GLY A 93 18.94 -0.56 2.74
C GLY A 93 20.06 -0.80 1.73
N GLN A 94 19.71 -1.00 0.46
CA GLN A 94 20.62 -1.37 -0.63
C GLN A 94 20.66 -0.35 -1.76
N ALA A 95 19.62 0.51 -1.89
CA ALA A 95 19.59 1.51 -2.93
C ALA A 95 20.66 2.59 -2.75
N GLU A 96 21.20 3.10 -3.85
CA GLU A 96 22.05 4.27 -3.82
C GLU A 96 21.29 5.50 -3.34
N ALA A 97 21.90 6.26 -2.43
CA ALA A 97 21.35 7.53 -2.02
C ALA A 97 21.42 8.54 -3.19
N PRO A 98 20.34 9.27 -3.48
CA PRO A 98 20.38 10.31 -4.50
C PRO A 98 21.40 11.38 -4.12
N LYS A 99 21.98 12.05 -5.12
CA LYS A 99 22.88 13.18 -4.88
C LYS A 99 22.14 14.26 -4.10
N LYS A 100 22.70 14.65 -2.96
CA LYS A 100 22.11 15.72 -2.14
C LYS A 100 22.19 17.03 -2.92
N PRO A 101 21.11 17.83 -2.94
CA PRO A 101 21.16 19.18 -3.47
C PRO A 101 22.16 20.02 -2.67
N ALA A 102 22.75 21.02 -3.32
CA ALA A 102 23.70 21.93 -2.69
C ALA A 102 23.06 22.69 -1.50
N GLU A 103 21.78 23.03 -1.64
CA GLU A 103 20.96 23.64 -0.57
C GLU A 103 19.76 22.75 -0.26
N PRO A 104 19.57 22.34 1.01
CA PRO A 104 18.40 21.58 1.43
C PRO A 104 17.12 22.41 1.24
N TYR A 105 16.09 21.80 0.66
CA TYR A 105 14.77 22.41 0.59
C TYR A 105 14.17 22.54 1.99
N VAL A 106 13.57 23.69 2.26
CA VAL A 106 12.83 23.95 3.50
C VAL A 106 11.35 24.11 3.14
N PRO A 107 10.50 23.14 3.50
CA PRO A 107 9.07 23.21 3.17
C PRO A 107 8.39 24.33 3.93
N THR A 108 7.34 24.89 3.33
CA THR A 108 6.44 25.87 3.93
C THR A 108 5.19 25.19 4.52
N GLN A 109 4.36 25.97 5.23
CA GLN A 109 3.04 25.50 5.68
C GLN A 109 2.13 25.13 4.49
N ALA A 110 2.25 25.85 3.35
CA ALA A 110 1.49 25.56 2.14
C ALA A 110 1.93 24.21 1.51
N ASP A 111 3.23 23.92 1.45
CA ASP A 111 3.74 22.64 0.98
C ASP A 111 3.26 21.49 1.87
N TYR A 112 3.24 21.72 3.18
CA TYR A 112 2.76 20.70 4.12
C TYR A 112 1.25 20.50 4.01
N LEU A 113 0.46 21.57 3.80
CA LEU A 113 -0.96 21.47 3.53
C LEU A 113 -1.23 20.68 2.24
N GLN A 114 -0.47 20.93 1.17
CA GLN A 114 -0.59 20.16 -0.08
C GLN A 114 -0.26 18.67 0.12
N PHE A 115 0.80 18.37 0.87
CA PHE A 115 1.14 17.00 1.27
C PHE A 115 -0.01 16.32 2.00
N LEU A 116 -0.67 17.01 2.94
CA LEU A 116 -1.82 16.47 3.68
C LEU A 116 -3.02 16.24 2.75
N VAL A 117 -3.32 17.16 1.84
CA VAL A 117 -4.42 17.03 0.87
C VAL A 117 -4.17 15.87 -0.09
N ASP A 118 -2.97 15.74 -0.62
CA ASP A 118 -2.62 14.62 -1.50
C ASP A 118 -2.63 13.27 -0.76
N SER A 119 -2.17 13.26 0.49
CA SER A 119 -2.30 12.08 1.35
C SER A 119 -3.78 11.73 1.59
N TYR A 120 -4.62 12.72 1.85
CA TYR A 120 -6.05 12.55 2.09
C TYR A 120 -6.74 11.82 0.93
N VAL A 121 -6.54 12.25 -0.32
CA VAL A 121 -7.22 11.63 -1.47
C VAL A 121 -6.77 10.19 -1.68
N VAL A 122 -5.52 9.85 -1.34
CA VAL A 122 -5.03 8.47 -1.41
C VAL A 122 -5.62 7.62 -0.29
N TYR A 123 -5.67 8.11 0.96
CA TYR A 123 -6.29 7.36 2.07
C TYR A 123 -7.79 7.16 1.86
N VAL A 124 -8.52 8.20 1.41
CA VAL A 124 -9.94 8.04 1.02
C VAL A 124 -10.09 6.92 0.00
N THR A 125 -9.26 6.90 -1.03
CA THR A 125 -9.32 5.88 -2.07
C THR A 125 -9.03 4.47 -1.54
N LEU A 126 -8.00 4.31 -0.71
CA LEU A 126 -7.68 3.02 -0.09
C LEU A 126 -8.81 2.52 0.81
N GLU A 127 -9.37 3.41 1.63
CA GLU A 127 -10.47 3.10 2.56
C GLU A 127 -11.78 2.79 1.81
N GLU A 128 -12.09 3.50 0.72
CA GLU A 128 -13.22 3.20 -0.17
C GLU A 128 -13.09 1.80 -0.77
N ILE A 129 -11.94 1.46 -1.36
CA ILE A 129 -11.68 0.15 -1.96
C ILE A 129 -11.83 -0.96 -0.91
N VAL A 130 -11.26 -0.80 0.29
CA VAL A 130 -11.39 -1.76 1.39
C VAL A 130 -12.86 -1.96 1.79
N ASN A 131 -13.67 -0.89 1.76
CA ASN A 131 -15.09 -0.98 2.10
C ASN A 131 -15.92 -1.64 0.99
N GLU A 132 -15.56 -1.48 -0.28
CA GLU A 132 -16.30 -1.99 -1.43
C GLU A 132 -15.96 -3.46 -1.77
N VAL A 133 -14.71 -3.87 -1.58
CA VAL A 133 -14.23 -5.21 -1.96
C VAL A 133 -14.42 -6.19 -0.81
N GLU A 134 -15.24 -7.23 -1.00
CA GLU A 134 -15.60 -8.17 0.08
C GLU A 134 -14.41 -8.98 0.60
N LEU A 135 -13.45 -9.34 -0.26
CA LEU A 135 -12.22 -10.02 0.17
C LEU A 135 -11.36 -9.19 1.12
N LEU A 136 -11.56 -7.87 1.12
CA LEU A 136 -10.87 -6.93 2.00
C LEU A 136 -11.64 -6.61 3.29
N ALA A 137 -12.81 -7.24 3.50
CA ALA A 137 -13.62 -7.05 4.72
C ALA A 137 -12.82 -7.18 6.05
N PRO A 138 -11.84 -8.08 6.20
CA PRO A 138 -11.02 -8.15 7.40
C PRO A 138 -10.23 -6.88 7.73
N PHE A 139 -10.01 -6.01 6.74
CA PHE A 139 -9.24 -4.77 6.89
C PHE A 139 -10.12 -3.54 7.20
N ARG A 140 -11.45 -3.71 7.23
CA ARG A 140 -12.40 -2.65 7.60
C ARG A 140 -12.32 -2.38 9.10
N ASN A 141 -12.32 -1.10 9.47
CA ASN A 141 -12.22 -0.66 10.86
C ASN A 141 -10.98 -1.23 11.58
N SER A 142 -9.87 -1.28 10.89
CA SER A 142 -8.60 -1.81 11.40
C SER A 142 -7.95 -0.93 12.47
N GLY A 143 -8.42 0.32 12.64
CA GLY A 143 -7.80 1.35 13.47
C GLY A 143 -6.65 2.08 12.79
N LEU A 144 -6.25 1.66 11.58
CA LEU A 144 -5.21 2.30 10.79
C LEU A 144 -5.74 3.41 9.87
N GLU A 145 -7.04 3.54 9.68
CA GLU A 145 -7.70 4.52 8.82
C GLU A 145 -7.24 5.95 9.16
N ARG A 146 -6.98 6.76 8.14
CA ARG A 146 -6.42 8.12 8.31
C ARG A 146 -7.28 9.23 7.72
N THR A 147 -8.33 8.90 6.95
CA THR A 147 -9.18 9.91 6.30
C THR A 147 -9.71 10.94 7.28
N GLN A 148 -10.28 10.51 8.41
CA GLN A 148 -10.84 11.44 9.40
C GLN A 148 -9.77 12.31 10.09
N ALA A 149 -8.61 11.72 10.38
CA ALA A 149 -7.50 12.44 10.99
C ALA A 149 -6.96 13.51 10.04
N LEU A 150 -6.76 13.16 8.77
CA LEU A 150 -6.30 14.09 7.74
C LEU A 150 -7.28 15.23 7.50
N GLU A 151 -8.59 14.96 7.48
CA GLU A 151 -9.60 16.01 7.33
C GLU A 151 -9.54 17.04 8.48
N LYS A 152 -9.37 16.56 9.72
CA LYS A 152 -9.19 17.45 10.87
C LYS A 152 -7.92 18.29 10.74
N ASP A 153 -6.82 17.68 10.31
CA ASP A 153 -5.54 18.35 10.19
C ASP A 153 -5.51 19.36 9.04
N ILE A 154 -6.14 19.06 7.91
CA ILE A 154 -6.30 19.99 6.78
C ILE A 154 -7.08 21.22 7.24
N LYS A 155 -8.22 21.00 7.95
CA LYS A 155 -9.01 22.09 8.51
C LYS A 155 -8.18 22.94 9.48
N TYR A 156 -7.47 22.29 10.41
CA TYR A 156 -6.59 22.96 11.38
C TYR A 156 -5.52 23.79 10.68
N MET A 157 -4.85 23.28 9.65
CA MET A 157 -3.84 24.02 8.89
C MET A 157 -4.42 25.25 8.20
N CYS A 158 -5.59 25.12 7.58
CA CYS A 158 -6.27 26.23 6.92
C CYS A 158 -6.63 27.34 7.94
N GLU A 159 -7.21 26.98 9.08
CA GLU A 159 -7.63 27.94 10.11
C GLU A 159 -6.46 28.61 10.81
N ARG A 160 -5.41 27.84 11.14
CA ARG A 160 -4.26 28.36 11.90
C ARG A 160 -3.37 29.30 11.09
N PHE A 161 -3.18 29.01 9.80
CA PHE A 161 -2.23 29.72 8.96
C PHE A 161 -2.90 30.60 7.90
N ASP A 162 -4.22 30.79 7.98
CA ASP A 162 -5.01 31.55 7.01
C ASP A 162 -4.78 31.07 5.56
N LEU A 163 -4.75 29.74 5.37
CA LEU A 163 -4.54 29.11 4.09
C LEU A 163 -5.86 28.60 3.52
N GLN A 164 -6.02 28.69 2.20
CA GLN A 164 -7.11 28.01 1.53
C GLN A 164 -6.72 26.55 1.27
N ARG A 165 -7.70 25.64 1.46
CA ARG A 165 -7.52 24.23 1.09
C ARG A 165 -7.25 24.15 -0.41
N PRO A 166 -6.08 23.65 -0.85
CA PRO A 166 -5.82 23.46 -2.27
C PRO A 166 -6.60 22.28 -2.83
N ASP A 167 -6.75 22.24 -4.15
CA ASP A 167 -7.16 21.03 -4.85
C ASP A 167 -6.10 19.94 -4.69
N ALA A 168 -6.50 18.67 -4.88
CA ALA A 168 -5.56 17.57 -4.91
C ALA A 168 -4.52 17.79 -6.02
N GLY A 169 -3.28 17.77 -5.65
CA GLY A 169 -2.16 17.91 -6.58
C GLY A 169 -1.98 16.68 -7.47
N LYS A 170 -1.07 16.78 -8.44
CA LYS A 170 -0.81 15.71 -9.39
C LYS A 170 -0.36 14.42 -8.71
N ALA A 171 0.46 14.49 -7.66
CA ALA A 171 0.98 13.32 -6.98
C ALA A 171 -0.15 12.48 -6.36
N GLY A 172 -1.02 13.09 -5.56
CA GLY A 172 -2.16 12.42 -4.95
C GLY A 172 -3.19 11.96 -5.95
N SER A 173 -3.58 12.83 -6.90
CA SER A 173 -4.61 12.54 -7.92
C SER A 173 -4.22 11.37 -8.83
N VAL A 174 -2.98 11.33 -9.30
CA VAL A 174 -2.50 10.24 -10.18
C VAL A 174 -2.43 8.93 -9.41
N TYR A 175 -1.92 8.94 -8.19
CA TYR A 175 -1.81 7.73 -7.40
C TYR A 175 -3.19 7.20 -6.96
N ALA A 176 -4.11 8.07 -6.55
CA ALA A 176 -5.49 7.67 -6.25
C ALA A 176 -6.20 7.08 -7.48
N ALA A 177 -6.04 7.70 -8.67
CA ALA A 177 -6.58 7.17 -9.91
C ALA A 177 -5.99 5.79 -10.28
N GLN A 178 -4.69 5.58 -10.06
CA GLN A 178 -4.04 4.28 -10.25
C GLN A 178 -4.68 3.22 -9.36
N LEU A 179 -4.85 3.49 -8.06
CA LEU A 179 -5.48 2.58 -7.10
C LEU A 179 -6.92 2.25 -7.49
N LYS A 180 -7.75 3.24 -7.86
CA LYS A 180 -9.14 3.03 -8.31
C LYS A 180 -9.23 2.17 -9.57
N ASN A 181 -8.28 2.30 -10.48
CA ASN A 181 -8.26 1.55 -11.73
C ASN A 181 -7.65 0.16 -11.61
N MET A 182 -7.00 -0.14 -10.50
CA MET A 182 -6.31 -1.39 -10.25
C MET A 182 -7.29 -2.53 -10.00
N ILE A 183 -8.27 -2.35 -9.11
CA ILE A 183 -9.21 -3.40 -8.71
C ILE A 183 -10.37 -3.49 -9.70
N LYS A 184 -10.41 -4.56 -10.48
CA LYS A 184 -11.50 -4.93 -11.40
C LYS A 184 -12.07 -6.30 -11.11
N SER A 185 -11.30 -7.15 -10.45
CA SER A 185 -11.65 -8.52 -10.08
C SER A 185 -10.97 -8.93 -8.78
N SER A 186 -11.30 -10.11 -8.28
CA SER A 186 -10.61 -10.73 -7.13
C SER A 186 -9.11 -10.94 -7.37
N ASP A 187 -8.72 -11.17 -8.62
CA ASP A 187 -7.34 -11.49 -9.00
C ASP A 187 -6.41 -10.27 -8.86
N ASP A 188 -6.99 -9.07 -8.74
CA ASP A 188 -6.24 -7.82 -8.55
C ASP A 188 -5.97 -7.50 -7.07
N VAL A 189 -6.58 -8.24 -6.15
CA VAL A 189 -6.43 -8.05 -4.69
C VAL A 189 -4.97 -8.18 -4.23
N PRO A 190 -4.16 -9.14 -4.70
CA PRO A 190 -2.76 -9.23 -4.30
C PRO A 190 -1.95 -7.98 -4.62
N GLU A 191 -2.11 -7.40 -5.82
CA GLU A 191 -1.44 -6.15 -6.23
C GLU A 191 -1.88 -4.99 -5.35
N PHE A 192 -3.20 -4.83 -5.13
CA PHE A 192 -3.73 -3.80 -4.23
C PHE A 192 -3.18 -3.93 -2.81
N MET A 193 -3.09 -5.15 -2.26
CA MET A 193 -2.59 -5.38 -0.91
C MET A 193 -1.12 -4.95 -0.75
N CYS A 194 -0.31 -5.02 -1.82
CA CYS A 194 1.02 -4.45 -1.81
C CYS A 194 1.00 -2.93 -1.60
N HIS A 195 0.13 -2.22 -2.34
CA HIS A 195 -0.04 -0.76 -2.19
C HIS A 195 -0.56 -0.40 -0.80
N TYR A 196 -1.60 -1.10 -0.33
CA TYR A 196 -2.15 -0.94 1.01
C TYR A 196 -1.07 -1.12 2.08
N TYR A 197 -0.37 -2.25 2.07
CA TYR A 197 0.69 -2.53 3.03
C TYR A 197 1.77 -1.45 3.02
N ASN A 198 2.34 -1.17 1.86
CA ASN A 198 3.44 -0.20 1.76
C ASN A 198 3.02 1.20 2.21
N PHE A 199 1.82 1.67 1.85
CA PHE A 199 1.37 3.02 2.18
C PHE A 199 1.10 3.18 3.68
N TYR A 200 0.32 2.26 4.29
CA TYR A 200 0.03 2.31 5.72
C TYR A 200 1.28 2.06 6.58
N PHE A 201 2.08 1.07 6.23
CA PHE A 201 3.22 0.71 7.07
C PHE A 201 4.41 1.65 6.91
N ALA A 202 4.59 2.30 5.76
CA ALA A 202 5.55 3.40 5.63
C ALA A 202 5.16 4.59 6.52
N HIS A 203 3.85 4.92 6.60
CA HIS A 203 3.35 5.96 7.50
C HIS A 203 3.59 5.61 8.97
N LEU A 204 3.30 4.38 9.38
CA LEU A 204 3.53 3.90 10.75
C LEU A 204 5.02 3.88 11.15
N ALA A 205 5.92 3.75 10.20
CA ALA A 205 7.37 3.74 10.43
C ALA A 205 7.97 5.15 10.18
N GLY A 206 8.40 5.40 8.95
CA GLY A 206 9.07 6.65 8.55
C GLY A 206 8.17 7.88 8.62
N GLY A 207 6.89 7.74 8.30
CA GLY A 207 5.91 8.83 8.34
C GLY A 207 5.83 9.53 9.69
N ARG A 208 5.89 8.78 10.78
CA ARG A 208 5.92 9.36 12.15
C ARG A 208 7.16 10.22 12.41
N MET A 209 8.29 9.88 11.80
CA MET A 209 9.51 10.68 11.90
C MET A 209 9.35 11.98 11.10
N ILE A 210 8.78 11.91 9.89
CA ILE A 210 8.43 13.06 9.07
C ILE A 210 7.48 13.98 9.84
N GLY A 211 6.40 13.45 10.42
CA GLY A 211 5.45 14.20 11.22
C GLY A 211 6.11 14.95 12.39
N LYS A 212 7.00 14.29 13.13
CA LYS A 212 7.77 14.92 14.21
C LYS A 212 8.68 16.04 13.72
N GLN A 213 9.28 15.88 12.54
CA GLN A 213 10.12 16.89 11.95
C GLN A 213 9.31 18.10 11.49
N MET A 214 8.21 17.88 10.76
CA MET A 214 7.31 18.93 10.28
C MET A 214 6.65 19.68 11.45
N SER A 215 6.25 18.97 12.49
CA SER A 215 5.74 19.58 13.75
C SER A 215 6.72 20.60 14.32
N LYS A 216 7.98 20.23 14.44
CA LYS A 216 9.02 21.14 14.97
C LYS A 216 9.35 22.30 14.03
N LEU A 217 9.31 22.07 12.73
CA LEU A 217 9.71 23.05 11.72
C LEU A 217 8.61 24.08 11.45
N LEU A 218 7.34 23.62 11.41
CA LEU A 218 6.23 24.41 10.86
C LEU A 218 5.10 24.68 11.86
N LEU A 219 5.00 23.90 12.96
CA LEU A 219 3.85 23.89 13.85
C LEU A 219 4.20 24.15 15.32
N ASP A 220 5.34 24.77 15.61
CA ASP A 220 5.79 25.07 16.98
C ASP A 220 5.84 23.85 17.91
N GLY A 221 6.03 22.65 17.34
CA GLY A 221 6.09 21.39 18.07
C GLY A 221 4.74 20.67 18.21
N GLU A 222 3.65 21.22 17.70
CA GLU A 222 2.32 20.62 17.76
C GLU A 222 2.21 19.43 16.81
N ALA A 223 1.69 18.30 17.30
CA ALA A 223 1.55 17.07 16.52
C ALA A 223 0.15 16.96 15.94
N LEU A 224 0.06 16.70 14.64
CA LEU A 224 -1.19 16.48 13.93
C LEU A 224 -1.85 15.14 14.29
N GLU A 225 -3.16 15.04 14.10
CA GLU A 225 -3.96 13.82 14.32
C GLU A 225 -3.58 12.69 13.36
N PHE A 226 -3.11 13.03 12.17
CA PHE A 226 -2.61 12.08 11.16
C PHE A 226 -1.55 11.12 11.73
N TYR A 227 -0.78 11.55 12.73
CA TYR A 227 0.29 10.76 13.35
C TYR A 227 -0.09 10.18 14.71
N LYS A 228 -1.38 10.27 15.09
CA LYS A 228 -1.90 9.74 16.36
C LYS A 228 -2.88 8.59 16.10
N TRP A 229 -2.86 7.62 16.97
CA TRP A 229 -3.81 6.50 16.98
C TRP A 229 -4.42 6.40 18.37
N GLY A 230 -5.71 6.06 18.44
CA GLY A 230 -6.44 5.91 19.70
C GLY A 230 -6.04 4.68 20.51
N GLU A 231 -5.35 3.73 19.88
CA GLU A 231 -4.97 2.44 20.45
C GLU A 231 -3.46 2.18 20.33
N ASN A 232 -3.02 1.05 20.90
CA ASN A 232 -1.63 0.63 20.78
C ASN A 232 -1.25 0.31 19.33
N VAL A 233 -0.48 1.18 18.73
CA VAL A 233 -0.03 1.07 17.33
C VAL A 233 0.64 -0.27 17.01
N ASN A 234 1.33 -0.90 17.98
CA ASN A 234 1.98 -2.18 17.74
C ASN A 234 0.95 -3.31 17.64
N GLU A 235 -0.09 -3.28 18.46
CA GLU A 235 -1.19 -4.25 18.40
C GLU A 235 -1.97 -4.11 17.08
N LEU A 236 -2.29 -2.87 16.66
CA LEU A 236 -2.92 -2.61 15.35
C LEU A 236 -2.07 -3.15 14.19
N LYS A 237 -0.77 -2.86 14.21
CA LYS A 237 0.18 -3.37 13.20
C LYS A 237 0.19 -4.89 13.14
N ASP A 238 0.28 -5.55 14.28
CA ASP A 238 0.42 -7.00 14.34
C ASP A 238 -0.90 -7.68 13.94
N SER A 239 -2.04 -7.10 14.29
CA SER A 239 -3.36 -7.54 13.82
C SER A 239 -3.46 -7.48 12.29
N VAL A 240 -3.18 -6.32 11.68
CA VAL A 240 -3.26 -6.15 10.23
C VAL A 240 -2.25 -7.02 9.49
N LYS A 241 -1.04 -7.20 10.01
CA LYS A 241 -0.06 -8.15 9.46
C LYS A 241 -0.59 -9.58 9.46
N GLY A 242 -1.18 -10.00 10.56
CA GLY A 242 -1.80 -11.33 10.65
C GLY A 242 -2.91 -11.53 9.63
N GLN A 243 -3.73 -10.51 9.38
CA GLN A 243 -4.78 -10.53 8.36
C GLN A 243 -4.20 -10.63 6.94
N ILE A 244 -3.12 -9.89 6.63
CA ILE A 244 -2.43 -9.96 5.33
C ILE A 244 -1.87 -11.37 5.10
N GLU A 245 -1.17 -11.94 6.09
CA GLU A 245 -0.64 -13.30 5.99
C GLU A 245 -1.76 -14.34 5.82
N GLN A 246 -2.89 -14.17 6.52
CA GLN A 246 -4.04 -15.05 6.39
C GLN A 246 -4.67 -14.97 4.99
N LEU A 247 -4.82 -13.77 4.43
CA LEU A 247 -5.31 -13.57 3.06
C LEU A 247 -4.36 -14.22 2.04
N ALA A 248 -3.06 -14.02 2.20
CA ALA A 248 -2.04 -14.52 1.27
C ALA A 248 -1.82 -16.05 1.32
N LYS A 249 -2.38 -16.77 2.30
CA LYS A 249 -2.34 -18.23 2.31
C LYS A 249 -3.07 -18.87 1.12
N GLY A 250 -4.07 -18.17 0.59
CA GLY A 250 -4.81 -18.60 -0.59
C GLY A 250 -4.13 -18.27 -1.91
N TRP A 251 -3.05 -17.50 -1.90
CA TRP A 251 -2.41 -17.00 -3.12
C TRP A 251 -1.44 -18.03 -3.71
N ASP A 252 -1.57 -18.25 -5.00
CA ASP A 252 -0.59 -19.00 -5.77
C ASP A 252 0.71 -18.18 -6.03
N ARG A 253 1.70 -18.74 -6.70
CA ARG A 253 2.97 -18.04 -6.98
C ARG A 253 2.76 -16.81 -7.85
N LYS A 254 1.87 -16.85 -8.81
CA LYS A 254 1.58 -15.74 -9.73
C LYS A 254 0.95 -14.56 -9.00
N GLU A 255 0.00 -14.82 -8.11
CA GLU A 255 -0.65 -13.81 -7.26
C GLU A 255 0.36 -13.15 -6.31
N ARG A 256 1.22 -13.97 -5.70
CA ARG A 256 2.31 -13.46 -4.83
C ARG A 256 3.32 -12.63 -5.61
N ASP A 257 3.72 -13.07 -6.80
CA ASP A 257 4.61 -12.30 -7.69
C ASP A 257 3.98 -10.96 -8.08
N GLY A 258 2.69 -10.94 -8.43
CA GLY A 258 1.95 -9.70 -8.71
C GLY A 258 1.99 -8.72 -7.53
N CYS A 259 1.76 -9.23 -6.31
CA CYS A 259 1.89 -8.42 -5.09
C CYS A 259 3.31 -7.86 -4.92
N ILE A 260 4.33 -8.68 -5.09
CA ILE A 260 5.74 -8.30 -4.88
C ILE A 260 6.21 -7.29 -5.92
N ASP A 261 5.87 -7.51 -7.19
CA ASP A 261 6.27 -6.65 -8.32
C ASP A 261 5.65 -5.24 -8.21
N ALA A 262 4.49 -5.11 -7.58
CA ALA A 262 3.85 -3.82 -7.31
C ALA A 262 4.61 -2.94 -6.30
N THR A 263 5.59 -3.48 -5.55
CA THR A 263 6.31 -2.75 -4.51
C THR A 263 6.96 -1.47 -5.02
N ALA A 264 7.60 -1.51 -6.20
CA ALA A 264 8.25 -0.33 -6.78
C ALA A 264 7.23 0.77 -7.11
N ALA A 265 6.05 0.40 -7.66
CA ALA A 265 4.99 1.35 -7.97
C ALA A 265 4.40 1.98 -6.69
N ALA A 266 4.21 1.19 -5.63
CA ALA A 266 3.76 1.69 -4.33
C ALA A 266 4.75 2.70 -3.73
N PHE A 267 6.06 2.42 -3.82
CA PHE A 267 7.12 3.34 -3.38
C PHE A 267 7.14 4.63 -4.19
N MET A 268 6.98 4.55 -5.52
CA MET A 268 6.90 5.74 -6.38
C MET A 268 5.68 6.61 -6.03
N GLY A 269 4.50 6.01 -5.82
CA GLY A 269 3.30 6.74 -5.43
C GLY A 269 3.45 7.49 -4.12
N GLY A 270 3.90 6.82 -3.07
CA GLY A 270 4.18 7.45 -1.77
C GLY A 270 5.31 8.46 -1.83
N GLY A 271 6.37 8.17 -2.58
CA GLY A 271 7.51 9.06 -2.78
C GLY A 271 7.13 10.35 -3.48
N ALA A 272 6.26 10.29 -4.49
CA ALA A 272 5.77 11.48 -5.19
C ALA A 272 5.04 12.45 -4.25
N ILE A 273 4.21 11.94 -3.33
CA ILE A 273 3.51 12.77 -2.33
C ILE A 273 4.52 13.40 -1.36
N ASN A 274 5.50 12.63 -0.89
CA ASN A 274 6.56 13.16 -0.04
C ASN A 274 7.39 14.26 -0.73
N GLY A 275 7.39 14.30 -2.06
CA GLY A 275 8.09 15.32 -2.85
C GLY A 275 7.76 16.76 -2.46
N TYR A 276 6.55 17.05 -1.99
CA TYR A 276 6.19 18.39 -1.48
C TYR A 276 7.04 18.83 -0.29
N LEU A 277 7.49 17.89 0.52
CA LEU A 277 8.30 18.18 1.71
C LEU A 277 9.80 18.32 1.42
N TYR A 278 10.24 17.92 0.22
CA TYR A 278 11.66 17.85 -0.13
C TYR A 278 12.00 18.59 -1.44
N GLY A 279 11.06 19.38 -1.98
CA GLY A 279 11.28 20.19 -3.18
C GLY A 279 11.20 19.41 -4.50
N GLY A 280 10.71 18.18 -4.49
CA GLY A 280 10.53 17.36 -5.70
C GLY A 280 9.30 17.73 -6.53
N ASN A 281 8.32 18.39 -5.93
CA ASN A 281 7.05 18.80 -6.55
C ASN A 281 6.87 20.31 -6.41
N GLN A 282 7.80 21.11 -6.95
CA GLN A 282 7.60 22.55 -7.00
C GLN A 282 6.50 22.88 -8.03
N HIS A 283 5.60 23.78 -7.64
CA HIS A 283 4.42 24.23 -8.39
C HIS A 283 4.77 24.96 -9.67
#